data_644838450732fd43f674a7f63a2dff9b
#
_entry.id   644838450732fd43f674a7f63a2dff9b
#
_cell.length_a   1.000
_cell.length_b   1.000
_cell.length_c   1.000
_cell.angle_alpha   90.00
_cell.angle_beta   90.00
_cell.angle_gamma   90.00
#
_symmetry.space_group_name_H-M   'P 1'
#
loop_
_entity.id
_entity.type
_entity.pdbx_description
1 polymer ?
#
loop_
_entity_poly.entity_id
_entity_poly.type
_entity_poly.pdbx_seq_one_letter_code
_entity_poly.pdbx_strand_id
1 'polypeptide(L)'
;MFVAWRDLRFAKGRFALMGTVIVLITLLVGLLSGLTAGLARENISAITGLPADRLAFAAPPSGQSVSFTNSTVTEKQWGEWAERPGVTAASPLGIRTLNGAAGDRTAAVSAFGTEPDGGLAPVAPASGKAVLSESAAEELGVAVGDPVRLGPLELTVAAVAGDASYSHTPVVWTTLDDWQRFGHSGTTTEEQATVVALRGAGGTDWGAGDKAAGTEARTVDEALTAIGSYQAENGSLQLMRGFLFVISALVIGAFFTVWTIQRSGDVAVLKALGASTPYLLKDALGQAVLMLTAGTLLGTGLAVAVGALVSGGNVPFVLEPLTVLAPAAVMVVLGALGAALSIRRITAVDPLTALGSAR
;
A
#
# COMPACT_ATOMS: atom_id res chain seq x y z
N MET A 1 2.22 -31.71 24.49
CA MET A 1 1.48 -31.75 23.19
C MET A 1 0.47 -32.91 23.07
N PHE A 2 0.63 -34.03 23.76
CA PHE A 2 -0.33 -35.15 23.69
C PHE A 2 -1.71 -34.79 24.28
N VAL A 3 -1.76 -34.04 25.37
CA VAL A 3 -2.99 -33.56 26.02
C VAL A 3 -3.69 -32.56 25.13
N ALA A 4 -2.95 -31.65 24.52
CA ALA A 4 -3.44 -30.61 23.60
C ALA A 4 -4.22 -31.18 22.41
N TRP A 5 -3.70 -32.25 21.79
CA TRP A 5 -4.34 -32.92 20.65
C TRP A 5 -5.64 -33.64 21.05
N ARG A 6 -5.66 -34.23 22.23
CA ARG A 6 -6.81 -34.97 22.76
C ARG A 6 -7.97 -34.01 23.11
N ASP A 7 -7.67 -32.87 23.70
CA ASP A 7 -8.64 -31.83 24.02
C ASP A 7 -9.29 -31.23 22.78
N LEU A 8 -8.50 -30.95 21.73
CA LEU A 8 -9.01 -30.49 20.42
C LEU A 8 -10.04 -31.47 19.83
N ARG A 9 -9.88 -32.78 20.10
CA ARG A 9 -10.76 -33.81 19.55
C ARG A 9 -12.05 -33.99 20.35
N PHE A 10 -12.07 -33.67 21.64
CA PHE A 10 -13.24 -33.83 22.51
C PHE A 10 -14.10 -32.58 22.67
N ALA A 11 -13.53 -31.36 22.63
CA ALA A 11 -14.24 -30.11 22.81
C ALA A 11 -14.48 -29.38 21.47
N LYS A 12 -14.85 -30.12 20.40
CA LYS A 12 -14.96 -29.63 19.02
C LYS A 12 -15.75 -28.31 18.86
N GLY A 13 -16.88 -28.14 19.55
CA GLY A 13 -17.73 -26.95 19.40
C GLY A 13 -17.07 -25.67 19.86
N ARG A 14 -16.31 -25.71 20.97
CA ARG A 14 -15.64 -24.52 21.55
C ARG A 14 -14.42 -24.10 20.73
N PHE A 15 -13.64 -25.07 20.26
CA PHE A 15 -12.50 -24.81 19.37
C PHE A 15 -12.95 -24.37 17.97
N ALA A 16 -14.06 -24.92 17.46
CA ALA A 16 -14.63 -24.50 16.21
C ALA A 16 -15.07 -23.02 16.26
N LEU A 17 -15.78 -22.60 17.31
CA LEU A 17 -16.21 -21.21 17.47
C LEU A 17 -15.01 -20.26 17.53
N MET A 18 -14.00 -20.60 18.33
CA MET A 18 -12.77 -19.80 18.47
C MET A 18 -12.01 -19.74 17.13
N GLY A 19 -11.85 -20.90 16.47
CA GLY A 19 -11.22 -20.98 15.16
C GLY A 19 -11.95 -20.16 14.12
N THR A 20 -13.29 -20.22 14.08
CA THR A 20 -14.12 -19.42 13.19
C THR A 20 -13.90 -17.91 13.40
N VAL A 21 -13.82 -17.44 14.64
CA VAL A 21 -13.57 -16.03 14.93
C VAL A 21 -12.18 -15.61 14.43
N ILE A 22 -11.15 -16.41 14.66
CA ILE A 22 -9.80 -16.13 14.15
C ILE A 22 -9.80 -16.09 12.63
N VAL A 23 -10.45 -17.05 11.96
CA VAL A 23 -10.58 -17.10 10.50
C VAL A 23 -11.27 -15.84 9.96
N LEU A 24 -12.41 -15.45 10.55
CA LEU A 24 -13.17 -14.29 10.09
C LEU A 24 -12.41 -12.97 10.30
N ILE A 25 -11.76 -12.81 11.46
CA ILE A 25 -10.94 -11.61 11.71
C ILE A 25 -9.76 -11.57 10.74
N THR A 26 -9.07 -12.69 10.54
CA THR A 26 -7.93 -12.75 9.60
C THR A 26 -8.36 -12.51 8.15
N LEU A 27 -9.49 -13.06 7.76
CA LEU A 27 -10.12 -12.78 6.46
C LEU A 27 -10.36 -11.28 6.29
N LEU A 28 -10.99 -10.64 7.27
CA LEU A 28 -11.28 -9.20 7.23
C LEU A 28 -9.99 -8.37 7.17
N VAL A 29 -8.99 -8.69 7.99
CA VAL A 29 -7.68 -8.04 7.97
C VAL A 29 -7.00 -8.21 6.62
N GLY A 30 -7.04 -9.42 6.04
CA GLY A 30 -6.44 -9.71 4.74
C GLY A 30 -7.12 -8.95 3.60
N LEU A 31 -8.46 -8.95 3.57
CA LEU A 31 -9.23 -8.21 2.56
C LEU A 31 -8.99 -6.70 2.66
N LEU A 32 -9.03 -6.13 3.86
CA LEU A 32 -8.76 -4.70 4.03
C LEU A 32 -7.31 -4.35 3.68
N SER A 33 -6.35 -5.21 4.00
CA SER A 33 -4.95 -4.98 3.62
C SER A 33 -4.74 -4.98 2.10
N GLY A 34 -5.37 -5.91 1.39
CA GLY A 34 -5.31 -5.97 -0.07
C GLY A 34 -5.97 -4.76 -0.74
N LEU A 35 -7.13 -4.35 -0.25
CA LEU A 35 -7.83 -3.16 -0.72
C LEU A 35 -7.03 -1.86 -0.44
N THR A 36 -6.49 -1.73 0.78
CA THR A 36 -5.67 -0.56 1.15
C THR A 36 -4.41 -0.45 0.28
N ALA A 37 -3.77 -1.58 -0.01
CA ALA A 37 -2.60 -1.60 -0.89
C ALA A 37 -2.96 -1.26 -2.35
N GLY A 38 -4.13 -1.72 -2.81
CA GLY A 38 -4.64 -1.38 -4.14
C GLY A 38 -4.94 0.11 -4.29
N LEU A 39 -5.66 0.70 -3.35
CA LEU A 39 -5.94 2.14 -3.32
C LEU A 39 -4.64 2.97 -3.27
N ALA A 40 -3.68 2.56 -2.45
CA ALA A 40 -2.38 3.23 -2.42
C ALA A 40 -1.67 3.13 -3.78
N ARG A 41 -1.69 1.96 -4.43
CA ARG A 41 -1.08 1.75 -5.75
C ARG A 41 -1.70 2.65 -6.82
N GLU A 42 -3.03 2.77 -6.87
CA GLU A 42 -3.71 3.69 -7.79
C GLU A 42 -3.36 5.16 -7.55
N ASN A 43 -3.04 5.52 -6.33
CA ASN A 43 -2.67 6.90 -6.02
C ASN A 43 -1.23 7.23 -6.42
N ILE A 44 -0.28 6.29 -6.29
CA ILE A 44 1.17 6.60 -6.31
C ILE A 44 1.99 5.82 -7.33
N SER A 45 1.44 4.81 -8.02
CA SER A 45 2.26 3.89 -8.83
C SER A 45 3.02 4.57 -9.96
N ALA A 46 2.47 5.62 -10.54
CA ALA A 46 3.15 6.39 -11.57
C ALA A 46 4.41 7.11 -11.06
N ILE A 47 4.41 7.53 -9.80
CA ILE A 47 5.56 8.21 -9.18
C ILE A 47 6.57 7.20 -8.68
N THR A 48 6.12 6.16 -7.97
CA THR A 48 7.03 5.12 -7.44
C THR A 48 7.68 4.26 -8.51
N GLY A 49 7.05 4.17 -9.69
CA GLY A 49 7.58 3.47 -10.86
C GLY A 49 8.58 4.29 -11.70
N LEU A 50 8.79 5.57 -11.40
CA LEU A 50 9.75 6.39 -12.13
C LEU A 50 11.18 5.91 -11.89
N PRO A 51 11.99 5.79 -12.94
CA PRO A 51 13.40 5.46 -12.81
C PRO A 51 14.20 6.71 -12.40
N ALA A 52 13.93 7.23 -11.20
CA ALA A 52 14.53 8.45 -10.64
C ALA A 52 14.89 8.24 -9.17
N ASP A 53 15.94 8.91 -8.70
CA ASP A 53 16.32 8.91 -7.29
C ASP A 53 15.59 10.02 -6.53
N ARG A 54 15.36 11.15 -7.22
CA ARG A 54 14.70 12.33 -6.66
C ARG A 54 13.82 13.02 -7.69
N LEU A 55 12.85 13.78 -7.17
CA LEU A 55 12.03 14.71 -7.95
C LEU A 55 12.28 16.13 -7.42
N ALA A 56 12.78 17.01 -8.28
CA ALA A 56 12.98 18.41 -7.94
C ALA A 56 11.74 19.23 -8.32
N PHE A 57 11.14 19.84 -7.33
CA PHE A 57 10.01 20.76 -7.45
C PHE A 57 10.51 22.19 -7.53
N ALA A 58 9.73 23.09 -8.11
CA ALA A 58 9.97 24.52 -7.91
C ALA A 58 9.96 24.83 -6.41
N ALA A 59 10.93 25.64 -5.93
CA ALA A 59 11.02 25.98 -4.52
C ALA A 59 9.71 26.64 -4.05
N PRO A 60 9.01 26.07 -3.05
CA PRO A 60 7.75 26.63 -2.59
C PRO A 60 7.98 27.94 -1.84
N PRO A 61 6.97 28.83 -1.77
CA PRO A 61 7.01 30.00 -0.92
C PRO A 61 7.26 29.63 0.56
N SER A 62 7.87 30.51 1.31
CA SER A 62 8.19 30.29 2.72
C SER A 62 6.98 29.81 3.53
N GLY A 63 7.12 28.68 4.22
CA GLY A 63 6.07 28.08 5.04
C GLY A 63 5.08 27.18 4.27
N GLN A 64 5.29 26.96 3.00
CA GLN A 64 4.53 26.00 2.20
C GLN A 64 5.37 24.76 1.91
N SER A 65 4.69 23.61 1.73
CA SER A 65 5.31 22.37 1.30
C SER A 65 5.25 22.26 -0.23
N VAL A 66 6.17 21.47 -0.80
CA VAL A 66 6.14 21.12 -2.23
C VAL A 66 4.82 20.43 -2.59
N SER A 67 4.35 20.67 -3.83
CA SER A 67 3.11 20.07 -4.33
C SER A 67 3.21 19.91 -5.85
N PHE A 68 2.79 18.75 -6.38
CA PHE A 68 2.71 18.55 -7.83
C PHE A 68 1.76 19.53 -8.52
N THR A 69 0.69 19.94 -7.84
CA THR A 69 -0.30 20.88 -8.40
C THR A 69 0.23 22.29 -8.55
N ASN A 70 1.14 22.70 -7.64
CA ASN A 70 1.61 24.09 -7.56
C ASN A 70 3.07 24.23 -8.01
N SER A 71 3.70 23.17 -8.49
CA SER A 71 5.08 23.20 -8.97
C SER A 71 5.11 23.44 -10.48
N THR A 72 5.96 24.36 -10.89
CA THR A 72 6.30 24.61 -12.30
C THR A 72 7.78 24.88 -12.38
N VAL A 73 8.51 24.02 -13.08
CA VAL A 73 9.93 24.15 -13.37
C VAL A 73 10.14 24.51 -14.83
N THR A 74 11.24 25.18 -15.13
CA THR A 74 11.55 25.69 -16.47
C THR A 74 12.76 25.00 -17.07
N GLU A 75 12.97 25.11 -18.38
CA GLU A 75 14.11 24.56 -19.11
C GLU A 75 15.44 24.96 -18.46
N LYS A 76 15.56 26.18 -18.02
CA LYS A 76 16.76 26.66 -17.30
C LYS A 76 17.04 25.82 -16.05
N GLN A 77 16.00 25.47 -15.29
CA GLN A 77 16.17 24.74 -14.02
C GLN A 77 16.60 23.30 -14.23
N TRP A 78 16.04 22.58 -15.20
CA TRP A 78 16.53 21.23 -15.47
C TRP A 78 17.86 21.22 -16.23
N GLY A 79 18.18 22.25 -17.02
CA GLY A 79 19.52 22.46 -17.57
C GLY A 79 20.58 22.66 -16.47
N GLU A 80 20.30 23.51 -15.47
CA GLU A 80 21.16 23.69 -14.30
C GLU A 80 21.40 22.34 -13.53
N TRP A 81 20.39 21.50 -13.43
CA TRP A 81 20.53 20.18 -12.85
C TRP A 81 21.37 19.23 -13.71
N ALA A 82 21.19 19.25 -15.03
CA ALA A 82 21.95 18.40 -15.96
C ALA A 82 23.45 18.67 -15.95
N GLU A 83 23.84 19.92 -15.66
CA GLU A 83 25.24 20.34 -15.55
C GLU A 83 25.88 20.04 -14.18
N ARG A 84 25.12 19.56 -13.18
CA ARG A 84 25.65 19.34 -11.84
C ARG A 84 26.55 18.11 -11.75
N PRO A 85 27.71 18.22 -11.08
CA PRO A 85 28.56 17.07 -10.81
C PRO A 85 27.82 15.99 -10.02
N GLY A 86 27.87 14.76 -10.54
CA GLY A 86 27.21 13.60 -9.93
C GLY A 86 25.77 13.37 -10.40
N VAL A 87 25.13 14.32 -11.03
CA VAL A 87 23.82 14.10 -11.70
C VAL A 87 24.08 13.36 -13.02
N THR A 88 23.40 12.24 -13.22
CA THR A 88 23.53 11.38 -14.40
C THR A 88 22.38 11.54 -15.37
N ALA A 89 21.23 12.04 -14.90
CA ALA A 89 20.09 12.43 -15.73
C ALA A 89 19.24 13.48 -14.99
N ALA A 90 18.71 14.44 -15.74
CA ALA A 90 17.77 15.47 -15.29
C ALA A 90 16.68 15.59 -16.36
N SER A 91 15.59 14.86 -16.19
CA SER A 91 14.53 14.76 -17.20
C SER A 91 13.29 15.52 -16.73
N PRO A 92 12.78 16.50 -17.51
CA PRO A 92 11.56 17.18 -17.17
C PRO A 92 10.35 16.24 -17.23
N LEU A 93 9.43 16.40 -16.28
CA LEU A 93 8.19 15.63 -16.20
C LEU A 93 7.02 16.57 -15.95
N GLY A 94 6.15 16.67 -16.94
CA GLY A 94 4.86 17.36 -16.83
C GLY A 94 3.79 16.40 -16.32
N ILE A 95 2.98 16.82 -15.34
CA ILE A 95 1.87 16.03 -14.80
C ILE A 95 0.61 16.88 -14.83
N ARG A 96 -0.47 16.35 -15.41
CA ARG A 96 -1.77 17.03 -15.47
C ARG A 96 -2.90 16.04 -15.58
N THR A 97 -3.88 16.13 -14.68
CA THR A 97 -5.13 15.38 -14.79
C THR A 97 -6.10 16.13 -15.69
N LEU A 98 -6.69 15.41 -16.64
CA LEU A 98 -7.65 15.95 -17.61
C LEU A 98 -8.59 14.84 -18.10
N ASN A 99 -9.63 15.22 -18.85
CA ASN A 99 -10.51 14.23 -19.46
C ASN A 99 -9.95 13.80 -20.82
N GLY A 100 -9.75 12.49 -20.96
CA GLY A 100 -9.51 11.82 -22.23
C GLY A 100 -10.84 11.41 -22.86
N ALA A 101 -10.94 11.46 -24.19
CA ALA A 101 -12.13 11.02 -24.92
C ALA A 101 -11.75 10.18 -26.14
N ALA A 102 -12.52 9.12 -26.39
CA ALA A 102 -12.39 8.27 -27.57
C ALA A 102 -13.77 7.79 -28.01
N GLY A 103 -14.21 8.18 -29.20
CA GLY A 103 -15.57 7.94 -29.66
C GLY A 103 -16.61 8.57 -28.71
N ASP A 104 -17.45 7.71 -28.13
CA ASP A 104 -18.50 8.08 -27.16
C ASP A 104 -18.06 7.92 -25.69
N ARG A 105 -16.84 7.40 -25.45
CA ARG A 105 -16.30 7.22 -24.12
C ARG A 105 -15.48 8.41 -23.65
N THR A 106 -15.57 8.70 -22.35
CA THR A 106 -14.76 9.73 -21.70
C THR A 106 -14.31 9.19 -20.33
N ALA A 107 -13.03 9.36 -20.02
CA ALA A 107 -12.45 8.99 -18.75
C ALA A 107 -11.50 10.08 -18.24
N ALA A 108 -11.39 10.21 -16.92
CA ALA A 108 -10.35 11.03 -16.31
C ALA A 108 -9.01 10.31 -16.43
N VAL A 109 -7.99 10.99 -16.94
CA VAL A 109 -6.64 10.44 -17.09
C VAL A 109 -5.60 11.44 -16.60
N SER A 110 -4.46 10.95 -16.15
CA SER A 110 -3.29 11.77 -15.85
C SER A 110 -2.31 11.75 -17.01
N ALA A 111 -2.19 12.86 -17.73
CA ALA A 111 -1.22 13.03 -18.78
C ALA A 111 0.16 13.33 -18.20
N PHE A 112 1.11 12.47 -18.52
CA PHE A 112 2.52 12.57 -18.17
C PHE A 112 3.32 12.94 -19.41
N GLY A 113 3.85 14.17 -19.43
CA GLY A 113 4.67 14.69 -20.53
C GLY A 113 6.15 14.56 -20.21
N THR A 114 6.92 13.95 -21.11
CA THR A 114 8.37 13.79 -20.94
C THR A 114 9.09 13.86 -22.28
N GLU A 115 10.39 14.09 -22.23
CA GLU A 115 11.24 14.00 -23.44
C GLU A 115 11.32 12.54 -23.90
N PRO A 116 11.37 12.29 -25.25
CA PRO A 116 11.47 10.94 -25.77
C PRO A 116 12.69 10.18 -25.26
N ASP A 117 13.82 10.87 -25.07
CA ASP A 117 15.09 10.31 -24.60
C ASP A 117 15.23 10.32 -23.08
N GLY A 118 14.26 10.89 -22.35
CA GLY A 118 14.28 11.02 -20.88
C GLY A 118 14.18 9.68 -20.13
N GLY A 119 13.73 8.62 -20.81
CA GLY A 119 13.65 7.26 -20.26
C GLY A 119 12.68 7.10 -19.08
N LEU A 120 11.72 8.03 -18.90
CA LEU A 120 10.74 8.00 -17.82
C LEU A 120 9.50 7.19 -18.18
N ALA A 121 9.09 7.20 -19.44
CA ALA A 121 7.94 6.44 -19.93
C ALA A 121 8.32 4.97 -20.23
N PRO A 122 7.37 4.01 -20.11
CA PRO A 122 7.62 2.60 -20.42
C PRO A 122 7.94 2.35 -21.90
N VAL A 123 7.45 3.22 -22.78
CA VAL A 123 7.77 3.28 -24.20
C VAL A 123 8.02 4.74 -24.54
N ALA A 124 9.08 5.04 -25.28
CA ALA A 124 9.42 6.41 -25.65
C ALA A 124 8.24 7.10 -26.38
N PRO A 125 7.74 8.22 -25.88
CA PRO A 125 6.66 8.94 -26.51
C PRO A 125 7.13 9.63 -27.80
N ALA A 126 6.22 9.82 -28.76
CA ALA A 126 6.50 10.53 -30.00
C ALA A 126 5.43 11.61 -30.23
N SER A 127 5.79 12.68 -30.90
CA SER A 127 4.87 13.80 -31.16
C SER A 127 3.60 13.34 -31.89
N GLY A 128 2.45 13.80 -31.40
CA GLY A 128 1.14 13.39 -31.90
C GLY A 128 0.72 11.97 -31.51
N LYS A 129 1.47 11.31 -30.62
CA LYS A 129 1.18 9.96 -30.18
C LYS A 129 1.08 9.87 -28.65
N ALA A 130 0.27 8.91 -28.19
CA ALA A 130 0.09 8.63 -26.76
C ALA A 130 0.47 7.16 -26.44
N VAL A 131 1.11 6.94 -25.31
CA VAL A 131 1.30 5.60 -24.72
C VAL A 131 0.38 5.52 -23.53
N LEU A 132 -0.58 4.60 -23.55
CA LEU A 132 -1.60 4.45 -22.51
C LEU A 132 -1.19 3.35 -21.52
N SER A 133 -1.53 3.53 -20.25
CA SER A 133 -1.59 2.40 -19.32
C SER A 133 -2.71 1.45 -19.71
N GLU A 134 -2.65 0.20 -19.25
CA GLU A 134 -3.68 -0.81 -19.53
C GLU A 134 -5.06 -0.32 -19.07
N SER A 135 -5.14 0.25 -17.86
CA SER A 135 -6.38 0.81 -17.32
C SER A 135 -6.89 2.00 -18.15
N ALA A 136 -6.02 2.89 -18.65
CA ALA A 136 -6.44 4.00 -19.52
C ALA A 136 -7.02 3.49 -20.84
N ALA A 137 -6.42 2.48 -21.43
CA ALA A 137 -6.89 1.89 -22.68
C ALA A 137 -8.24 1.18 -22.48
N GLU A 138 -8.42 0.48 -21.37
CA GLU A 138 -9.66 -0.21 -21.01
C GLU A 138 -10.81 0.78 -20.77
N GLU A 139 -10.59 1.82 -19.96
CA GLU A 139 -11.62 2.82 -19.65
C GLU A 139 -12.06 3.59 -20.89
N LEU A 140 -11.12 3.98 -21.75
CA LEU A 140 -11.40 4.68 -23.02
C LEU A 140 -11.87 3.74 -24.13
N GLY A 141 -11.67 2.42 -23.97
CA GLY A 141 -12.06 1.40 -24.95
C GLY A 141 -11.27 1.51 -26.25
N VAL A 142 -9.96 1.79 -26.17
CA VAL A 142 -9.09 2.00 -27.31
C VAL A 142 -7.96 0.96 -27.37
N ALA A 143 -7.48 0.70 -28.56
CA ALA A 143 -6.35 -0.15 -28.86
C ALA A 143 -5.24 0.64 -29.59
N VAL A 144 -4.10 0.00 -29.80
CA VAL A 144 -3.00 0.59 -30.58
C VAL A 144 -3.46 0.93 -32.00
N GLY A 145 -3.23 2.17 -32.40
CA GLY A 145 -3.65 2.74 -33.69
C GLY A 145 -4.92 3.58 -33.63
N ASP A 146 -5.70 3.48 -32.55
CA ASP A 146 -6.93 4.26 -32.41
C ASP A 146 -6.65 5.72 -32.05
N PRO A 147 -7.54 6.66 -32.40
CA PRO A 147 -7.45 8.05 -31.99
C PRO A 147 -7.93 8.22 -30.54
N VAL A 148 -7.23 9.05 -29.78
CA VAL A 148 -7.62 9.52 -28.45
C VAL A 148 -7.46 11.02 -28.37
N ARG A 149 -8.47 11.72 -27.85
CA ARG A 149 -8.43 13.16 -27.65
C ARG A 149 -8.08 13.47 -26.20
N LEU A 150 -7.02 14.25 -26.01
CA LEU A 150 -6.58 14.78 -24.72
C LEU A 150 -6.62 16.31 -24.77
N GLY A 151 -7.56 16.91 -24.03
CA GLY A 151 -7.78 18.34 -24.11
C GLY A 151 -8.06 18.81 -25.56
N PRO A 152 -7.27 19.74 -26.10
CA PRO A 152 -7.46 20.26 -27.48
C PRO A 152 -6.80 19.38 -28.56
N LEU A 153 -5.98 18.37 -28.19
CA LEU A 153 -5.21 17.55 -29.12
C LEU A 153 -5.88 16.21 -29.38
N GLU A 154 -5.83 15.79 -30.64
CA GLU A 154 -6.10 14.42 -31.07
C GLU A 154 -4.78 13.70 -31.28
N LEU A 155 -4.55 12.60 -30.56
CA LEU A 155 -3.35 11.80 -30.57
C LEU A 155 -3.69 10.39 -31.04
N THR A 156 -2.70 9.69 -31.58
CA THR A 156 -2.85 8.27 -31.92
C THR A 156 -2.22 7.40 -30.84
N VAL A 157 -2.90 6.35 -30.40
CA VAL A 157 -2.36 5.37 -29.44
C VAL A 157 -1.19 4.61 -30.09
N ALA A 158 0.03 4.88 -29.65
CA ALA A 158 1.23 4.24 -30.15
C ALA A 158 1.49 2.87 -29.49
N ALA A 159 1.18 2.78 -28.22
CA ALA A 159 1.34 1.56 -27.40
C ALA A 159 0.39 1.58 -26.21
N VAL A 160 0.10 0.39 -25.69
CA VAL A 160 -0.50 0.18 -24.38
C VAL A 160 0.56 -0.55 -23.55
N ALA A 161 1.02 0.04 -22.45
CA ALA A 161 2.12 -0.48 -21.67
C ALA A 161 2.08 -0.06 -20.20
N GLY A 162 2.19 -1.07 -19.32
CA GLY A 162 2.16 -0.88 -17.86
C GLY A 162 0.78 -0.50 -17.34
N ASP A 163 0.70 -0.41 -16.01
CA ASP A 163 -0.55 -0.08 -15.30
C ASP A 163 -0.29 1.02 -14.26
N ALA A 164 0.32 2.11 -14.72
CA ALA A 164 0.65 3.25 -13.89
C ALA A 164 -0.60 4.12 -13.66
N SER A 165 -0.80 4.53 -12.41
CA SER A 165 -1.86 5.45 -12.00
C SER A 165 -1.31 6.56 -11.10
N TYR A 166 -1.92 7.73 -11.16
CA TYR A 166 -1.59 8.90 -10.38
C TYR A 166 -2.86 9.55 -9.85
N SER A 167 -2.97 9.73 -8.54
CA SER A 167 -4.14 10.33 -7.89
C SER A 167 -5.45 9.68 -8.35
N HIS A 168 -5.49 8.34 -8.38
CA HIS A 168 -6.61 7.48 -8.80
C HIS A 168 -7.05 7.63 -10.26
N THR A 169 -6.20 8.17 -11.10
CA THR A 169 -6.47 8.24 -12.54
C THR A 169 -5.38 7.51 -13.32
N PRO A 170 -5.74 6.73 -14.35
CA PRO A 170 -4.78 6.00 -15.16
C PRO A 170 -3.90 6.96 -15.97
N VAL A 171 -2.65 6.57 -16.20
CA VAL A 171 -1.65 7.41 -16.86
C VAL A 171 -1.66 7.26 -18.37
N VAL A 172 -1.51 8.40 -19.04
CA VAL A 172 -1.24 8.52 -20.48
C VAL A 172 0.06 9.29 -20.67
N TRP A 173 1.07 8.65 -21.27
CA TRP A 173 2.35 9.27 -21.57
C TRP A 173 2.32 9.96 -22.95
N THR A 174 2.85 11.18 -23.00
CA THR A 174 2.98 11.99 -24.21
C THR A 174 4.36 12.65 -24.26
N THR A 175 4.71 13.31 -25.37
CA THR A 175 5.87 14.21 -25.35
C THR A 175 5.61 15.42 -24.46
N LEU A 176 6.68 16.03 -23.96
CA LEU A 176 6.58 17.26 -23.16
C LEU A 176 5.91 18.39 -23.98
N ASP A 177 6.23 18.52 -25.26
CA ASP A 177 5.62 19.49 -26.19
C ASP A 177 4.10 19.30 -26.29
N ASP A 178 3.62 18.08 -26.50
CA ASP A 178 2.19 17.79 -26.58
C ASP A 178 1.52 18.07 -25.22
N TRP A 179 2.17 17.71 -24.11
CA TRP A 179 1.68 17.97 -22.75
C TRP A 179 1.54 19.47 -22.46
N GLN A 180 2.49 20.28 -22.90
CA GLN A 180 2.41 21.72 -22.74
C GLN A 180 1.20 22.30 -23.48
N ARG A 181 0.87 21.78 -24.65
CA ARG A 181 -0.29 22.22 -25.46
C ARG A 181 -1.64 21.89 -24.81
N PHE A 182 -1.71 20.95 -23.88
CA PHE A 182 -2.96 20.68 -23.14
C PHE A 182 -3.40 21.82 -22.23
N GLY A 183 -2.53 22.71 -21.85
CA GLY A 183 -2.83 23.72 -20.85
C GLY A 183 -2.40 25.13 -21.15
N HIS A 184 -1.79 25.37 -22.29
CA HIS A 184 -1.40 26.74 -22.67
C HIS A 184 -2.44 27.37 -23.58
N SER A 185 -3.23 28.25 -23.00
CA SER A 185 -3.99 29.29 -23.76
C SER A 185 -3.21 30.60 -23.83
N GLY A 186 -1.90 30.59 -23.55
CA GLY A 186 -1.14 31.86 -23.38
C GLY A 186 0.31 31.81 -23.83
N THR A 187 0.84 32.85 -24.02
CA THR A 187 2.00 33.60 -24.43
C THR A 187 3.38 33.24 -23.83
N THR A 188 3.56 32.14 -23.06
CA THR A 188 4.89 31.73 -22.57
C THR A 188 5.60 30.92 -23.66
N THR A 189 6.73 31.44 -24.12
CA THR A 189 7.66 30.76 -25.06
C THR A 189 8.68 29.86 -24.35
N GLU A 190 8.68 29.82 -23.03
CA GLU A 190 9.60 29.02 -22.22
C GLU A 190 8.99 27.66 -21.95
N GLU A 191 9.77 26.60 -22.19
CA GLU A 191 9.35 25.24 -21.85
C GLU A 191 9.21 25.06 -20.35
N GLN A 192 8.12 24.39 -19.97
CA GLN A 192 7.75 24.16 -18.58
C GLN A 192 7.39 22.71 -18.34
N ALA A 193 7.67 22.25 -17.12
CA ALA A 193 7.27 20.94 -16.61
C ALA A 193 6.78 21.06 -15.16
N THR A 194 6.22 20.02 -14.60
CA THR A 194 5.79 20.00 -13.21
C THR A 194 6.96 19.82 -12.25
N VAL A 195 7.85 18.86 -12.56
CA VAL A 195 9.04 18.53 -11.76
C VAL A 195 10.17 18.10 -12.68
N VAL A 196 11.40 18.04 -12.13
CA VAL A 196 12.54 17.40 -12.79
C VAL A 196 12.80 16.05 -12.12
N ALA A 197 12.77 14.97 -12.88
CA ALA A 197 13.15 13.64 -12.44
C ALA A 197 14.68 13.52 -12.52
N LEU A 198 15.33 13.30 -11.37
CA LEU A 198 16.77 13.33 -11.22
C LEU A 198 17.33 11.93 -10.93
N ARG A 199 18.39 11.57 -11.61
CA ARG A 199 19.27 10.45 -11.22
C ARG A 199 20.66 10.98 -10.87
N GLY A 200 21.30 10.35 -9.90
CA GLY A 200 22.65 10.76 -9.51
C GLY A 200 23.50 9.59 -9.04
N ALA A 201 24.82 9.79 -9.12
CA ALA A 201 25.78 8.87 -8.54
C ALA A 201 25.85 9.04 -7.01
N GLY A 202 26.38 8.04 -6.31
CA GLY A 202 26.62 8.14 -4.88
C GLY A 202 27.52 9.34 -4.55
N GLY A 203 27.09 10.21 -3.64
CA GLY A 203 27.81 11.41 -3.25
C GLY A 203 27.40 12.70 -3.97
N THR A 204 26.34 12.68 -4.80
CA THR A 204 25.77 13.89 -5.41
C THR A 204 25.32 14.88 -4.34
N ASP A 205 25.78 16.15 -4.44
CA ASP A 205 25.34 17.23 -3.55
C ASP A 205 24.00 17.82 -4.05
N TRP A 206 22.91 17.21 -3.61
CA TRP A 206 21.56 17.61 -3.94
C TRP A 206 21.22 19.02 -3.44
N GLY A 207 21.74 19.41 -2.25
CA GLY A 207 21.46 20.72 -1.67
C GLY A 207 22.15 21.86 -2.43
N ALA A 208 23.33 21.63 -2.99
CA ALA A 208 23.99 22.61 -3.87
C ALA A 208 23.24 22.73 -5.20
N GLY A 209 22.68 21.62 -5.73
CA GLY A 209 21.83 21.63 -6.91
C GLY A 209 20.55 22.46 -6.70
N ASP A 210 19.84 22.22 -5.60
CA ASP A 210 18.64 22.96 -5.22
C ASP A 210 18.86 24.48 -5.16
N LYS A 211 19.95 24.88 -4.51
CA LYS A 211 20.29 26.31 -4.41
C LYS A 211 20.58 26.96 -5.75
N ALA A 212 21.19 26.23 -6.68
CA ALA A 212 21.53 26.77 -7.99
C ALA A 212 20.33 26.82 -8.91
N ALA A 213 19.54 25.75 -8.97
CA ALA A 213 18.37 25.66 -9.82
C ALA A 213 17.14 26.37 -9.21
N GLY A 214 17.17 26.77 -7.93
CA GLY A 214 16.01 27.35 -7.25
C GLY A 214 14.87 26.33 -7.09
N THR A 215 15.24 25.10 -6.74
CA THR A 215 14.31 23.96 -6.60
C THR A 215 14.38 23.36 -5.19
N GLU A 216 13.54 22.37 -4.94
CA GLU A 216 13.56 21.54 -3.75
C GLU A 216 13.46 20.07 -4.17
N ALA A 217 14.59 19.35 -4.15
CA ALA A 217 14.66 17.95 -4.56
C ALA A 217 14.31 17.02 -3.39
N ARG A 218 13.26 16.23 -3.55
CA ARG A 218 12.79 15.21 -2.61
C ARG A 218 13.09 13.82 -3.14
N THR A 219 13.36 12.87 -2.26
CA THR A 219 13.36 11.45 -2.67
C THR A 219 12.00 11.07 -3.25
N VAL A 220 11.93 10.00 -4.06
CA VAL A 220 10.65 9.55 -4.62
C VAL A 220 9.63 9.29 -3.52
N ASP A 221 10.02 8.67 -2.41
CA ASP A 221 9.14 8.41 -1.27
C ASP A 221 8.65 9.69 -0.58
N GLU A 222 9.52 10.67 -0.38
CA GLU A 222 9.15 11.97 0.19
C GLU A 222 8.22 12.74 -0.74
N ALA A 223 8.42 12.64 -2.05
CA ALA A 223 7.60 13.29 -3.07
C ALA A 223 6.15 12.79 -3.09
N LEU A 224 5.88 11.59 -2.58
CA LEU A 224 4.50 11.09 -2.45
C LEU A 224 3.62 12.01 -1.58
N THR A 225 4.21 12.67 -0.60
CA THR A 225 3.49 13.62 0.27
C THR A 225 3.08 14.90 -0.47
N ALA A 226 3.66 15.17 -1.64
CA ALA A 226 3.29 16.28 -2.52
C ALA A 226 2.03 15.99 -3.38
N ILE A 227 1.54 14.74 -3.39
CA ILE A 227 0.25 14.37 -3.99
C ILE A 227 -0.85 14.77 -3.01
N GLY A 228 -1.72 15.70 -3.39
CA GLY A 228 -2.65 16.37 -2.46
C GLY A 228 -3.59 15.44 -1.68
N SER A 229 -4.08 14.36 -2.31
CA SER A 229 -4.97 13.37 -1.65
C SER A 229 -4.21 12.34 -0.82
N TYR A 230 -3.00 12.00 -1.21
CA TYR A 230 -2.25 10.86 -0.66
C TYR A 230 -2.05 10.93 0.86
N GLN A 231 -1.67 12.10 1.37
CA GLN A 231 -1.35 12.23 2.81
C GLN A 231 -2.58 12.02 3.70
N ALA A 232 -3.73 12.56 3.29
CA ALA A 232 -4.99 12.42 4.03
C ALA A 232 -5.54 10.97 3.94
N GLU A 233 -5.51 10.38 2.76
CA GLU A 233 -5.96 9.02 2.52
C GLU A 233 -5.07 7.99 3.23
N ASN A 234 -3.76 8.07 3.03
CA ASN A 234 -2.81 7.15 3.66
C ASN A 234 -2.89 7.24 5.19
N GLY A 235 -3.02 8.43 5.76
CA GLY A 235 -3.23 8.62 7.19
C GLY A 235 -4.50 7.92 7.69
N SER A 236 -5.61 8.09 6.99
CA SER A 236 -6.89 7.44 7.33
C SER A 236 -6.83 5.92 7.20
N LEU A 237 -6.23 5.41 6.13
CA LEU A 237 -6.07 3.98 5.89
C LEU A 237 -5.16 3.31 6.94
N GLN A 238 -4.07 3.98 7.34
CA GLN A 238 -3.17 3.50 8.40
C GLN A 238 -3.85 3.48 9.76
N LEU A 239 -4.67 4.50 10.08
CA LEU A 239 -5.47 4.52 11.31
C LEU A 239 -6.49 3.38 11.33
N MET A 240 -7.26 3.18 10.26
CA MET A 240 -8.22 2.07 10.15
C MET A 240 -7.53 0.71 10.34
N ARG A 241 -6.40 0.52 9.72
CA ARG A 241 -5.58 -0.68 9.84
C ARG A 241 -5.07 -0.89 11.27
N GLY A 242 -4.59 0.19 11.91
CA GLY A 242 -4.17 0.17 13.31
C GLY A 242 -5.30 -0.21 14.25
N PHE A 243 -6.47 0.41 14.13
CA PHE A 243 -7.65 0.05 14.92
C PHE A 243 -8.08 -1.39 14.71
N LEU A 244 -8.04 -1.88 13.47
CA LEU A 244 -8.40 -3.27 13.19
C LEU A 244 -7.46 -4.26 13.89
N PHE A 245 -6.15 -4.00 13.93
CA PHE A 245 -5.21 -4.81 14.69
C PHE A 245 -5.46 -4.76 16.20
N VAL A 246 -5.75 -3.58 16.75
CA VAL A 246 -6.07 -3.41 18.18
C VAL A 246 -7.34 -4.17 18.53
N ILE A 247 -8.41 -4.00 17.75
CA ILE A 247 -9.68 -4.71 17.97
C ILE A 247 -9.47 -6.23 17.86
N SER A 248 -8.71 -6.68 16.87
CA SER A 248 -8.37 -8.09 16.70
C SER A 248 -7.63 -8.66 17.91
N ALA A 249 -6.62 -7.94 18.42
CA ALA A 249 -5.87 -8.34 19.60
C ALA A 249 -6.77 -8.42 20.85
N LEU A 250 -7.69 -7.44 21.04
CA LEU A 250 -8.64 -7.44 22.15
C LEU A 250 -9.63 -8.59 22.06
N VAL A 251 -10.20 -8.87 20.89
CA VAL A 251 -11.15 -9.97 20.69
C VAL A 251 -10.47 -11.31 20.94
N ILE A 252 -9.30 -11.53 20.34
CA ILE A 252 -8.52 -12.77 20.54
C ILE A 252 -8.13 -12.90 22.01
N GLY A 253 -7.67 -11.83 22.66
CA GLY A 253 -7.32 -11.83 24.08
C GLY A 253 -8.52 -12.14 25.00
N ALA A 254 -9.70 -11.58 24.69
CA ALA A 254 -10.93 -11.88 25.42
C ALA A 254 -11.32 -13.36 25.28
N PHE A 255 -11.27 -13.92 24.07
CA PHE A 255 -11.54 -15.34 23.85
C PHE A 255 -10.57 -16.25 24.61
N PHE A 256 -9.27 -15.95 24.58
CA PHE A 256 -8.29 -16.72 25.34
C PHE A 256 -8.50 -16.58 26.86
N THR A 257 -8.94 -15.43 27.33
CA THR A 257 -9.27 -15.23 28.74
C THR A 257 -10.46 -16.11 29.16
N VAL A 258 -11.56 -16.08 28.40
CA VAL A 258 -12.74 -16.93 28.67
C VAL A 258 -12.37 -18.40 28.60
N TRP A 259 -11.61 -18.83 27.57
CA TRP A 259 -11.14 -20.20 27.43
C TRP A 259 -10.31 -20.65 28.60
N THR A 260 -9.40 -19.81 29.10
CA THR A 260 -8.52 -20.13 30.22
C THR A 260 -9.30 -20.20 31.54
N ILE A 261 -10.29 -19.32 31.76
CA ILE A 261 -11.19 -19.39 32.92
C ILE A 261 -11.95 -20.72 32.92
N GLN A 262 -12.49 -21.13 31.78
CA GLN A 262 -13.23 -22.41 31.65
C GLN A 262 -12.36 -23.64 31.90
N ARG A 263 -11.03 -23.56 31.71
CA ARG A 263 -10.06 -24.62 31.99
C ARG A 263 -9.45 -24.56 33.39
N SER A 264 -9.80 -23.58 34.20
CA SER A 264 -9.18 -23.38 35.52
C SER A 264 -9.32 -24.59 36.43
N GLY A 265 -10.47 -25.29 36.38
CA GLY A 265 -10.69 -26.55 37.14
C GLY A 265 -9.75 -27.68 36.69
N ASP A 266 -9.61 -27.89 35.37
CA ASP A 266 -8.72 -28.94 34.84
C ASP A 266 -7.24 -28.66 35.20
N VAL A 267 -6.85 -27.36 35.13
CA VAL A 267 -5.53 -26.87 35.52
C VAL A 267 -5.28 -27.10 37.01
N ALA A 268 -6.28 -26.85 37.86
CA ALA A 268 -6.18 -27.09 39.31
C ALA A 268 -5.97 -28.56 39.64
N VAL A 269 -6.71 -29.47 38.98
CA VAL A 269 -6.52 -30.94 39.14
C VAL A 269 -5.12 -31.38 38.71
N LEU A 270 -4.64 -30.90 37.54
CA LEU A 270 -3.30 -31.23 37.06
C LEU A 270 -2.20 -30.73 38.00
N LYS A 271 -2.37 -29.52 38.59
CA LYS A 271 -1.45 -29.01 39.63
C LYS A 271 -1.49 -29.85 40.89
N ALA A 272 -2.66 -30.30 41.35
CA ALA A 272 -2.80 -31.17 42.50
C ALA A 272 -2.11 -32.56 42.28
N LEU A 273 -2.07 -33.01 40.99
CA LEU A 273 -1.35 -34.23 40.58
C LEU A 273 0.15 -33.99 40.36
N GLY A 274 0.67 -32.78 40.63
CA GLY A 274 2.10 -32.45 40.57
C GLY A 274 2.60 -31.86 39.27
N ALA A 275 1.72 -31.45 38.35
CA ALA A 275 2.15 -30.77 37.12
C ALA A 275 2.75 -29.39 37.42
N SER A 276 3.95 -29.14 36.89
CA SER A 276 4.60 -27.85 37.10
C SER A 276 3.91 -26.70 36.29
N THR A 277 3.89 -25.50 36.85
CA THR A 277 3.33 -24.30 36.20
C THR A 277 3.96 -24.04 34.83
N PRO A 278 5.29 -24.15 34.60
CA PRO A 278 5.90 -23.99 33.29
C PRO A 278 5.42 -25.03 32.26
N TYR A 279 5.14 -26.24 32.66
CA TYR A 279 4.60 -27.28 31.79
C TYR A 279 3.20 -26.91 31.29
N LEU A 280 2.31 -26.53 32.21
CA LEU A 280 0.94 -26.11 31.91
C LEU A 280 0.90 -24.85 31.01
N LEU A 281 1.79 -23.92 31.29
CA LEU A 281 1.94 -22.70 30.49
C LEU A 281 2.36 -23.00 29.04
N LYS A 282 3.38 -23.87 28.87
CA LYS A 282 3.87 -24.31 27.55
C LYS A 282 2.79 -25.07 26.76
N ASP A 283 2.02 -25.93 27.44
CA ASP A 283 0.95 -26.69 26.77
C ASP A 283 -0.18 -25.79 26.31
N ALA A 284 -0.65 -24.87 27.16
CA ALA A 284 -1.70 -23.91 26.83
C ALA A 284 -1.25 -22.93 25.74
N LEU A 285 0.00 -22.43 25.82
CA LEU A 285 0.54 -21.53 24.80
C LEU A 285 0.73 -22.26 23.46
N GLY A 286 1.17 -23.51 23.50
CA GLY A 286 1.29 -24.34 22.29
C GLY A 286 -0.05 -24.56 21.60
N GLN A 287 -1.13 -24.80 22.36
CA GLN A 287 -2.49 -24.90 21.82
C GLN A 287 -2.94 -23.57 21.20
N ALA A 288 -2.70 -22.43 21.90
CA ALA A 288 -3.04 -21.12 21.41
C ALA A 288 -2.33 -20.80 20.08
N VAL A 289 -1.02 -21.02 20.01
CA VAL A 289 -0.23 -20.79 18.79
C VAL A 289 -0.70 -21.70 17.65
N LEU A 290 -0.99 -22.96 17.91
CA LEU A 290 -1.50 -23.88 16.88
C LEU A 290 -2.85 -23.40 16.32
N MET A 291 -3.77 -23.01 17.20
CA MET A 291 -5.09 -22.48 16.79
C MET A 291 -4.98 -21.17 16.02
N LEU A 292 -4.13 -20.25 16.50
CA LEU A 292 -3.85 -18.99 15.82
C LEU A 292 -3.26 -19.22 14.44
N THR A 293 -2.25 -20.07 14.34
CA THR A 293 -1.59 -20.36 13.06
C THR A 293 -2.56 -21.02 12.08
N ALA A 294 -3.29 -22.04 12.51
CA ALA A 294 -4.25 -22.74 11.66
C ALA A 294 -5.40 -21.82 11.22
N GLY A 295 -5.98 -21.05 12.15
CA GLY A 295 -7.04 -20.07 11.85
C GLY A 295 -6.56 -18.95 10.93
N THR A 296 -5.35 -18.42 11.19
CA THR A 296 -4.75 -17.39 10.34
C THR A 296 -4.45 -17.91 8.93
N LEU A 297 -3.91 -19.10 8.79
CA LEU A 297 -3.66 -19.72 7.48
C LEU A 297 -4.96 -19.91 6.67
N LEU A 298 -6.02 -20.39 7.33
CA LEU A 298 -7.32 -20.56 6.70
C LEU A 298 -7.94 -19.20 6.32
N GLY A 299 -7.92 -18.23 7.24
CA GLY A 299 -8.44 -16.88 6.98
C GLY A 299 -7.69 -16.16 5.87
N THR A 300 -6.35 -16.28 5.86
CA THR A 300 -5.50 -15.74 4.80
C THR A 300 -5.76 -16.44 3.46
N GLY A 301 -5.90 -17.78 3.45
CA GLY A 301 -6.25 -18.53 2.25
C GLY A 301 -7.59 -18.11 1.66
N LEU A 302 -8.60 -17.88 2.51
CA LEU A 302 -9.89 -17.33 2.08
C LEU A 302 -9.76 -15.89 1.56
N ALA A 303 -8.96 -15.04 2.20
CA ALA A 303 -8.71 -13.67 1.74
C ALA A 303 -8.05 -13.64 0.36
N VAL A 304 -7.08 -14.53 0.12
CA VAL A 304 -6.46 -14.69 -1.20
C VAL A 304 -7.46 -15.20 -2.22
N ALA A 305 -8.30 -16.19 -1.88
CA ALA A 305 -9.31 -16.72 -2.79
C ALA A 305 -10.34 -15.64 -3.19
N VAL A 306 -10.88 -14.91 -2.21
CA VAL A 306 -11.82 -13.80 -2.45
C VAL A 306 -11.12 -12.67 -3.22
N GLY A 307 -9.90 -12.31 -2.82
CA GLY A 307 -9.11 -11.29 -3.50
C GLY A 307 -8.85 -11.63 -4.98
N ALA A 308 -8.54 -12.90 -5.28
CA ALA A 308 -8.36 -13.37 -6.66
C ALA A 308 -9.64 -13.31 -7.50
N LEU A 309 -10.80 -13.45 -6.87
CA LEU A 309 -12.09 -13.31 -7.56
C LEU A 309 -12.45 -11.85 -7.85
N VAL A 310 -11.96 -10.93 -7.04
CA VAL A 310 -12.25 -9.49 -7.13
C VAL A 310 -11.15 -8.76 -7.93
N SER A 311 -9.91 -9.26 -7.91
CA SER A 311 -8.82 -8.73 -8.72
C SER A 311 -9.11 -8.93 -10.22
N GLY A 312 -9.01 -7.86 -10.99
CA GLY A 312 -9.41 -7.82 -12.41
C GLY A 312 -10.80 -7.24 -12.67
N GLY A 313 -11.51 -6.78 -11.62
CA GLY A 313 -12.69 -5.93 -11.71
C GLY A 313 -12.37 -4.49 -11.33
N ASN A 314 -13.39 -3.65 -11.21
CA ASN A 314 -13.27 -2.22 -10.85
C ASN A 314 -12.85 -1.96 -9.39
N VAL A 315 -12.41 -2.99 -8.65
CA VAL A 315 -11.97 -2.86 -7.26
C VAL A 315 -10.45 -2.95 -7.21
N PRO A 316 -9.76 -1.91 -6.73
CA PRO A 316 -8.31 -1.92 -6.60
C PRO A 316 -7.88 -2.89 -5.48
N PHE A 317 -7.51 -4.08 -5.85
CA PHE A 317 -7.09 -5.13 -4.91
C PHE A 317 -5.74 -5.72 -5.28
N VAL A 318 -4.77 -5.64 -4.37
CA VAL A 318 -3.41 -6.13 -4.59
C VAL A 318 -3.15 -7.39 -3.79
N LEU A 319 -2.73 -8.45 -4.49
CA LEU A 319 -2.34 -9.76 -3.94
C LEU A 319 -0.82 -9.96 -3.93
N GLU A 320 -0.08 -9.02 -3.40
CA GLU A 320 1.37 -9.20 -3.22
C GLU A 320 1.68 -10.03 -1.97
N PRO A 321 2.72 -10.88 -2.00
CA PRO A 321 3.05 -11.74 -0.86
C PRO A 321 3.23 -10.97 0.45
N LEU A 322 3.85 -9.79 0.41
CA LEU A 322 4.08 -8.97 1.61
C LEU A 322 2.77 -8.38 2.14
N THR A 323 1.86 -7.96 1.26
CA THR A 323 0.55 -7.41 1.61
C THR A 323 -0.34 -8.44 2.33
N VAL A 324 -0.16 -9.72 2.02
CA VAL A 324 -0.92 -10.83 2.61
C VAL A 324 -0.24 -11.41 3.85
N LEU A 325 1.07 -11.66 3.78
CA LEU A 325 1.81 -12.37 4.84
C LEU A 325 2.14 -11.47 6.04
N ALA A 326 2.41 -10.18 5.83
CA ALA A 326 2.76 -9.30 6.94
C ALA A 326 1.60 -9.12 7.93
N PRO A 327 0.35 -8.83 7.51
CA PRO A 327 -0.79 -8.79 8.42
C PRO A 327 -1.05 -10.14 9.11
N ALA A 328 -0.91 -11.25 8.40
CA ALA A 328 -1.06 -12.59 8.96
C ALA A 328 -0.04 -12.85 10.08
N ALA A 329 1.22 -12.51 9.87
CA ALA A 329 2.27 -12.63 10.88
C ALA A 329 1.98 -11.74 12.11
N VAL A 330 1.57 -10.49 11.90
CA VAL A 330 1.18 -9.57 12.98
C VAL A 330 0.02 -10.16 13.79
N MET A 331 -1.00 -10.74 13.14
CA MET A 331 -2.13 -11.38 13.82
C MET A 331 -1.69 -12.56 14.71
N VAL A 332 -0.80 -13.41 14.23
CA VAL A 332 -0.27 -14.53 15.03
C VAL A 332 0.52 -14.01 16.24
N VAL A 333 1.37 -13.01 16.06
CA VAL A 333 2.16 -12.42 17.14
C VAL A 333 1.27 -11.76 18.19
N LEU A 334 0.35 -10.89 17.78
CA LEU A 334 -0.58 -10.19 18.69
C LEU A 334 -1.49 -11.19 19.42
N GLY A 335 -1.99 -12.21 18.71
CA GLY A 335 -2.80 -13.25 19.29
C GLY A 335 -2.02 -14.09 20.31
N ALA A 336 -0.77 -14.44 20.02
CA ALA A 336 0.10 -15.17 20.94
C ALA A 336 0.42 -14.35 22.20
N LEU A 337 0.67 -13.04 22.05
CA LEU A 337 0.87 -12.14 23.20
C LEU A 337 -0.40 -12.02 24.05
N GLY A 338 -1.57 -11.86 23.44
CA GLY A 338 -2.87 -11.84 24.14
C GLY A 338 -3.12 -13.14 24.90
N ALA A 339 -2.86 -14.29 24.27
CA ALA A 339 -2.96 -15.59 24.91
C ALA A 339 -1.99 -15.73 26.10
N ALA A 340 -0.74 -15.33 25.93
CA ALA A 340 0.29 -15.40 26.98
C ALA A 340 -0.09 -14.56 28.21
N LEU A 341 -0.59 -13.34 28.00
CA LEU A 341 -1.07 -12.46 29.06
C LEU A 341 -2.26 -13.06 29.82
N SER A 342 -3.22 -13.65 29.09
CA SER A 342 -4.40 -14.28 29.65
C SER A 342 -4.03 -15.52 30.48
N ILE A 343 -3.17 -16.37 30.00
CA ILE A 343 -2.73 -17.60 30.66
C ILE A 343 -1.91 -17.26 31.93
N ARG A 344 -1.04 -16.25 31.88
CA ARG A 344 -0.25 -15.83 33.05
C ARG A 344 -1.11 -15.40 34.22
N ARG A 345 -2.24 -14.74 33.99
CA ARG A 345 -3.18 -14.35 35.08
C ARG A 345 -3.76 -15.52 35.83
N ILE A 346 -4.02 -16.64 35.16
CA ILE A 346 -4.69 -17.80 35.78
C ILE A 346 -3.71 -18.78 36.42
N THR A 347 -2.49 -18.88 35.92
CA THR A 347 -1.46 -19.67 36.56
C THR A 347 -1.01 -19.09 37.91
N ALA A 348 -1.36 -17.85 38.22
CA ALA A 348 -1.14 -17.18 39.51
C ALA A 348 -2.22 -17.48 40.56
N VAL A 349 -3.31 -18.20 40.21
CA VAL A 349 -4.40 -18.51 41.17
C VAL A 349 -3.96 -19.66 42.10
N ASP A 350 -4.19 -19.48 43.43
CA ASP A 350 -3.91 -20.47 44.45
C ASP A 350 -4.85 -21.67 44.30
N PRO A 351 -4.31 -22.93 44.25
CA PRO A 351 -5.11 -24.14 44.12
C PRO A 351 -6.16 -24.34 45.19
N LEU A 352 -5.92 -23.86 46.42
CA LEU A 352 -6.84 -24.01 47.55
C LEU A 352 -8.12 -23.16 47.41
N THR A 353 -8.01 -21.97 46.81
CA THR A 353 -9.17 -21.10 46.55
C THR A 353 -10.01 -21.64 45.37
N ALA A 354 -9.40 -22.27 44.37
CA ALA A 354 -10.11 -22.84 43.22
C ALA A 354 -10.90 -24.11 43.56
N LEU A 355 -10.44 -24.91 44.49
CA LEU A 355 -11.16 -26.12 44.98
C LEU A 355 -12.28 -25.78 45.97
N GLY A 356 -12.18 -24.64 46.67
CA GLY A 356 -13.21 -24.18 47.63
C GLY A 356 -14.44 -23.54 46.96
N SER A 357 -14.34 -23.07 45.74
CA SER A 357 -15.43 -22.46 44.97
C SER A 357 -16.26 -23.43 44.11
N ALA A 358 -15.93 -24.73 44.17
CA ALA A 358 -16.62 -25.83 43.43
C ALA A 358 -17.75 -26.51 44.29
N ARG A 359 -18.17 -25.88 45.39
CA ARG A 359 -19.35 -26.33 46.17
C ARG A 359 -20.58 -25.48 45.93
#